data_ae62af316e39214dccd27154bb8ffed0
#
_entry.id   ae62af316e39214dccd27154bb8ffed0
#
_cell.length_a   1.000
_cell.length_b   1.000
_cell.length_c   1.000
_cell.angle_alpha   90.00
_cell.angle_beta   90.00
_cell.angle_gamma   90.00
#
_symmetry.space_group_name_H-M   'P 1'
#
loop_
_entity.id
_entity.type
_entity.pdbx_description
1 polymer ?
#
loop_
_entity_poly.entity_id
_entity_poly.type
_entity_poly.pdbx_seq_one_letter_code
_entity_poly.pdbx_strand_id
1 'polypeptide(L)'
;MRIAIIGFGAAAIGFIEKIKNSDNEIHVFEKSKDVYSSSISGIRADGKLFVSKEMGGDIEVDIALQEQLIEYYISKTEDRKFERGSSFTNKEYYKQFYAKGFQPVISEFFHLGTDQLKQILYTIYEDLKTYKNIHFHFNQNIQDLEVLPGKVILNKDDAYDKVVVAVGRSGHKFIKTIINKFPEVVTDNTKVDMGIRFELPNHIVEELNEEMYEFKVKYKSKTGYMVRTFCNNPSGFVVTENYGDFATVNGHSKLKEKSQNTNFAILTTVKLTHPFNDPIGYGSHIAELFNLLAGERKVILQTYKNFKFSKRTKHLYRVEPTLEKNDYILGDINLAFPRRIAESIIDFIENLNKVVPGIANDDNLLYAPEIKFYSNKLSNDKFDDLKFVGDCSGETRSIVYATAHGWLMAERLMR
;
A
#
# COMPACT_ATOMS: atom_id res chain seq x y z
N MET A 1 13.11 29.66 -10.24
CA MET A 1 12.15 29.52 -9.11
C MET A 1 12.81 28.71 -8.01
N ARG A 2 12.44 29.00 -6.75
CA ARG A 2 12.81 28.13 -5.60
C ARG A 2 11.67 27.13 -5.36
N ILE A 3 11.97 25.85 -5.50
CA ILE A 3 11.01 24.77 -5.38
C ILE A 3 11.37 23.92 -4.16
N ALA A 4 10.43 23.72 -3.24
CA ALA A 4 10.59 22.78 -2.13
C ALA A 4 9.86 21.47 -2.41
N ILE A 5 10.51 20.36 -2.11
CA ILE A 5 9.92 19.02 -2.19
C ILE A 5 9.96 18.42 -0.75
N ILE A 6 8.80 18.07 -0.22
CA ILE A 6 8.69 17.49 1.13
C ILE A 6 8.57 15.97 1.01
N GLY A 7 9.63 15.28 1.46
CA GLY A 7 9.80 13.84 1.35
C GLY A 7 10.66 13.43 0.15
N PHE A 8 11.56 12.45 0.35
CA PHE A 8 12.43 11.89 -0.69
C PHE A 8 12.07 10.42 -0.95
N GLY A 9 11.04 10.22 -1.76
CA GLY A 9 10.56 8.90 -2.20
C GLY A 9 10.34 8.86 -3.71
N ALA A 10 9.69 7.80 -4.19
CA ALA A 10 9.46 7.56 -5.63
C ALA A 10 8.86 8.78 -6.36
N ALA A 11 7.86 9.44 -5.76
CA ALA A 11 7.24 10.62 -6.37
C ALA A 11 8.20 11.81 -6.45
N ALA A 12 8.98 12.05 -5.41
CA ALA A 12 10.01 13.09 -5.42
C ALA A 12 11.07 12.82 -6.48
N ILE A 13 11.52 11.56 -6.60
CA ILE A 13 12.50 11.14 -7.63
C ILE A 13 11.96 11.47 -9.02
N GLY A 14 10.73 11.08 -9.34
CA GLY A 14 10.15 11.38 -10.65
C GLY A 14 10.06 12.88 -10.94
N PHE A 15 9.68 13.68 -9.95
CA PHE A 15 9.63 15.14 -10.08
C PHE A 15 11.02 15.72 -10.34
N ILE A 16 12.01 15.34 -9.52
CA ILE A 16 13.38 15.87 -9.61
C ILE A 16 14.02 15.46 -10.94
N GLU A 17 13.92 14.20 -11.33
CA GLU A 17 14.48 13.68 -12.60
C GLU A 17 14.00 14.48 -13.80
N LYS A 18 12.73 14.91 -13.80
CA LYS A 18 12.17 15.71 -14.89
C LYS A 18 12.77 17.11 -14.99
N ILE A 19 13.13 17.73 -13.85
CA ILE A 19 13.55 19.15 -13.82
C ILE A 19 14.99 19.37 -13.38
N LYS A 20 15.76 18.33 -13.09
CA LYS A 20 17.13 18.44 -12.56
C LYS A 20 18.10 19.30 -13.41
N ASN A 21 17.85 19.38 -14.71
CA ASN A 21 18.63 20.19 -15.66
C ASN A 21 18.05 21.61 -15.89
N SER A 22 17.03 22.01 -15.12
CA SER A 22 16.45 23.36 -15.22
C SER A 22 17.24 24.37 -14.37
N ASP A 23 16.98 25.67 -14.60
CA ASP A 23 17.53 26.76 -13.77
C ASP A 23 16.80 26.94 -12.43
N ASN A 24 15.95 26.00 -12.03
CA ASN A 24 15.23 26.04 -10.77
C ASN A 24 16.15 25.60 -9.63
N GLU A 25 16.07 26.25 -8.49
CA GLU A 25 16.70 25.85 -7.24
C GLU A 25 15.76 24.87 -6.52
N ILE A 26 16.19 23.64 -6.29
CA ILE A 26 15.38 22.53 -5.77
C ILE A 26 15.87 22.18 -4.35
N HIS A 27 14.99 22.32 -3.38
CA HIS A 27 15.24 21.96 -1.99
C HIS A 27 14.43 20.72 -1.60
N VAL A 28 15.10 19.63 -1.23
CA VAL A 28 14.46 18.36 -0.86
C VAL A 28 14.56 18.18 0.64
N PHE A 29 13.42 18.17 1.33
CA PHE A 29 13.32 18.00 2.78
C PHE A 29 12.96 16.56 3.13
N GLU A 30 13.82 15.89 3.88
CA GLU A 30 13.58 14.52 4.34
C GLU A 30 13.73 14.45 5.87
N LYS A 31 12.74 13.88 6.54
CA LYS A 31 12.73 13.76 8.01
C LYS A 31 13.73 12.75 8.54
N SER A 32 14.15 11.80 7.70
CA SER A 32 15.15 10.79 8.06
C SER A 32 16.52 11.40 8.20
N LYS A 33 17.37 10.79 9.04
CA LYS A 33 18.74 11.26 9.31
C LYS A 33 19.59 11.29 8.03
N ASP A 34 19.38 10.32 7.16
CA ASP A 34 20.14 10.14 5.91
C ASP A 34 19.37 9.22 4.96
N VAL A 35 19.88 9.01 3.75
CA VAL A 35 19.29 8.12 2.75
C VAL A 35 19.27 6.65 3.18
N TYR A 36 20.15 6.25 4.08
CA TYR A 36 20.25 4.87 4.59
C TYR A 36 19.24 4.60 5.71
N SER A 37 18.80 5.62 6.40
CA SER A 37 17.78 5.49 7.44
C SER A 37 16.47 5.12 6.78
N SER A 38 16.07 3.91 6.93
CA SER A 38 15.02 3.17 6.22
C SER A 38 13.59 3.73 6.24
N SER A 39 13.41 5.03 6.42
CA SER A 39 12.09 5.66 6.45
C SER A 39 11.61 6.19 5.10
N ILE A 40 12.44 6.17 4.06
CA ILE A 40 12.00 6.44 2.69
C ILE A 40 11.07 5.31 2.25
N SER A 41 9.81 5.63 1.98
CA SER A 41 8.73 4.64 1.82
C SER A 41 8.95 3.62 0.70
N GLY A 42 9.72 3.95 -0.32
CA GLY A 42 10.12 3.02 -1.38
C GLY A 42 11.03 1.87 -0.88
N ILE A 43 11.80 2.08 0.19
CA ILE A 43 12.73 1.07 0.75
C ILE A 43 11.99 -0.07 1.50
N ARG A 44 10.76 0.17 1.98
CA ARG A 44 9.94 -0.86 2.64
C ARG A 44 9.06 -1.65 1.69
N ALA A 45 9.02 -1.25 0.42
CA ALA A 45 8.33 -1.99 -0.61
C ALA A 45 9.10 -3.27 -0.97
N ASP A 46 8.39 -4.25 -1.48
CA ASP A 46 8.97 -5.52 -1.97
C ASP A 46 9.74 -5.37 -3.30
N GLY A 47 9.82 -4.17 -3.84
CA GLY A 47 10.53 -3.88 -5.08
C GLY A 47 9.80 -4.32 -6.35
N LYS A 48 8.50 -4.52 -6.29
CA LYS A 48 7.68 -4.82 -7.48
C LYS A 48 7.36 -3.55 -8.25
N LEU A 49 7.80 -3.47 -9.48
CA LEU A 49 7.52 -2.41 -10.44
C LEU A 49 6.34 -2.82 -11.33
N PHE A 50 5.14 -2.43 -10.99
CA PHE A 50 3.91 -2.80 -11.73
C PHE A 50 3.67 -1.94 -12.95
N VAL A 51 3.20 -2.58 -14.04
CA VAL A 51 2.92 -1.99 -15.36
C VAL A 51 1.40 -1.87 -15.61
N SER A 52 0.58 -1.68 -14.59
CA SER A 52 -0.86 -1.54 -14.81
C SER A 52 -1.51 -0.49 -13.93
N LYS A 53 -2.49 0.20 -14.49
CA LYS A 53 -3.34 1.16 -13.77
C LYS A 53 -4.02 0.54 -12.56
N GLU A 54 -4.50 -0.70 -12.67
CA GLU A 54 -5.22 -1.37 -11.58
C GLU A 54 -4.35 -1.60 -10.34
N MET A 55 -3.04 -1.75 -10.54
CA MET A 55 -2.05 -1.87 -9.47
C MET A 55 -1.43 -0.52 -9.11
N GLY A 56 -1.34 0.39 -10.08
CA GLY A 56 -0.59 1.64 -9.98
C GLY A 56 -1.33 2.81 -9.37
N GLY A 57 -2.61 2.97 -9.66
CA GLY A 57 -3.37 4.13 -9.17
C GLY A 57 -4.45 4.59 -10.13
N ASP A 58 -4.97 5.78 -9.86
CA ASP A 58 -6.10 6.35 -10.59
C ASP A 58 -5.66 7.38 -11.66
N ILE A 59 -4.37 7.73 -11.70
CA ILE A 59 -3.82 8.61 -12.76
C ILE A 59 -3.64 7.85 -14.08
N GLU A 60 -3.76 8.58 -15.17
CA GLU A 60 -3.40 8.08 -16.50
C GLU A 60 -1.88 8.24 -16.70
N VAL A 61 -1.21 7.14 -17.01
CA VAL A 61 0.22 7.12 -17.31
C VAL A 61 0.41 6.44 -18.66
N ASP A 62 1.06 7.09 -19.58
CA ASP A 62 1.42 6.54 -20.87
C ASP A 62 2.32 5.30 -20.69
N ILE A 63 2.12 4.27 -21.52
CA ILE A 63 2.92 3.05 -21.51
C ILE A 63 4.40 3.36 -21.74
N ALA A 64 4.73 4.27 -22.66
CA ALA A 64 6.10 4.66 -22.92
C ALA A 64 6.77 5.29 -21.69
N LEU A 65 6.06 6.12 -20.92
CA LEU A 65 6.56 6.68 -19.68
C LEU A 65 6.74 5.57 -18.60
N GLN A 66 5.82 4.62 -18.52
CA GLN A 66 5.96 3.49 -17.58
C GLN A 66 7.22 2.68 -17.89
N GLU A 67 7.44 2.31 -19.15
CA GLU A 67 8.62 1.58 -19.61
C GLU A 67 9.90 2.36 -19.34
N GLN A 68 9.92 3.65 -19.65
CA GLN A 68 11.05 4.54 -19.35
C GLN A 68 11.40 4.56 -17.86
N LEU A 69 10.41 4.67 -16.98
CA LEU A 69 10.64 4.69 -15.54
C LEU A 69 11.08 3.34 -14.98
N ILE A 70 10.58 2.24 -15.52
CA ILE A 70 11.02 0.89 -15.16
C ILE A 70 12.50 0.72 -15.55
N GLU A 71 12.85 1.07 -16.80
CA GLU A 71 14.25 0.99 -17.28
C GLU A 71 15.16 1.91 -16.44
N TYR A 72 14.68 3.09 -16.06
CA TYR A 72 15.40 3.98 -15.16
C TYR A 72 15.77 3.28 -13.83
N TYR A 73 14.83 2.61 -13.16
CA TYR A 73 15.11 1.87 -11.93
C TYR A 73 16.04 0.68 -12.16
N ILE A 74 15.82 -0.08 -13.22
CA ILE A 74 16.66 -1.24 -13.59
C ILE A 74 18.10 -0.80 -13.90
N SER A 75 18.28 0.34 -14.59
CA SER A 75 19.61 0.86 -14.92
C SER A 75 20.45 1.28 -13.70
N LYS A 76 19.80 1.51 -12.56
CA LYS A 76 20.47 1.85 -11.29
C LYS A 76 20.86 0.63 -10.45
N THR A 77 20.63 -0.60 -10.92
CA THR A 77 21.06 -1.83 -10.25
C THR A 77 22.41 -2.28 -10.80
N GLU A 78 23.28 -2.75 -9.90
CA GLU A 78 24.53 -3.45 -10.30
C GLU A 78 24.23 -4.86 -10.78
N ASP A 79 23.30 -5.54 -10.13
CA ASP A 79 22.87 -6.88 -10.49
C ASP A 79 21.56 -6.80 -11.30
N ARG A 80 21.70 -6.90 -12.64
CA ARG A 80 20.55 -6.86 -13.58
C ARG A 80 19.66 -8.11 -13.51
N LYS A 81 19.72 -8.88 -12.43
CA LYS A 81 18.82 -9.99 -12.17
C LYS A 81 17.52 -9.46 -11.58
N PHE A 82 16.52 -9.38 -12.39
CA PHE A 82 15.15 -9.14 -11.96
C PHE A 82 14.27 -10.25 -12.54
N GLU A 83 13.27 -10.64 -11.78
CA GLU A 83 12.25 -11.57 -12.23
C GLU A 83 11.11 -10.80 -12.87
N ARG A 84 10.80 -11.13 -14.12
CA ARG A 84 9.56 -10.65 -14.74
C ARG A 84 8.45 -11.60 -14.33
N GLY A 85 7.47 -11.10 -13.60
CA GLY A 85 6.31 -11.84 -13.17
C GLY A 85 5.03 -11.36 -13.85
N SER A 86 4.08 -12.26 -13.99
CA SER A 86 2.72 -11.95 -14.39
C SER A 86 1.78 -12.50 -13.34
N SER A 87 0.70 -11.79 -13.03
CA SER A 87 -0.29 -12.27 -12.10
C SER A 87 -1.28 -13.29 -12.70
N PHE A 88 -1.18 -13.61 -14.00
CA PHE A 88 -1.95 -14.67 -14.65
C PHE A 88 -1.28 -15.12 -15.94
N THR A 89 -0.65 -16.28 -15.92
CA THR A 89 -0.08 -16.94 -17.12
C THR A 89 -1.00 -18.02 -17.68
N ASN A 90 -1.79 -18.68 -16.83
CA ASN A 90 -2.63 -19.79 -17.21
C ASN A 90 -4.06 -19.35 -17.56
N LYS A 91 -4.39 -19.41 -18.86
CA LYS A 91 -5.72 -19.06 -19.38
C LYS A 91 -6.85 -19.94 -18.82
N GLU A 92 -6.56 -21.18 -18.41
CA GLU A 92 -7.57 -22.09 -17.87
C GLU A 92 -7.97 -21.67 -16.45
N TYR A 93 -7.01 -21.31 -15.59
CA TYR A 93 -7.30 -20.71 -14.28
C TYR A 93 -8.11 -19.41 -14.41
N TYR A 94 -7.74 -18.56 -15.38
CA TYR A 94 -8.50 -17.33 -15.64
C TYR A 94 -9.97 -17.61 -15.93
N LYS A 95 -10.26 -18.60 -16.82
CA LYS A 95 -11.63 -19.00 -17.14
C LYS A 95 -12.38 -19.55 -15.92
N GLN A 96 -11.72 -20.37 -15.08
CA GLN A 96 -12.33 -20.93 -13.88
C GLN A 96 -12.70 -19.83 -12.89
N PHE A 97 -11.83 -18.87 -12.64
CA PHE A 97 -12.12 -17.71 -11.81
C PHE A 97 -13.28 -16.89 -12.35
N TYR A 98 -13.21 -16.56 -13.64
CA TYR A 98 -14.27 -15.77 -14.31
C TYR A 98 -15.62 -16.47 -14.28
N ALA A 99 -15.67 -17.78 -14.52
CA ALA A 99 -16.90 -18.58 -14.48
C ALA A 99 -17.56 -18.63 -13.09
N LYS A 100 -16.81 -18.35 -12.01
CA LYS A 100 -17.32 -18.24 -10.64
C LYS A 100 -17.55 -16.80 -10.17
N GLY A 101 -17.52 -15.83 -11.10
CA GLY A 101 -17.80 -14.42 -10.82
C GLY A 101 -16.62 -13.64 -10.23
N PHE A 102 -15.42 -14.23 -10.22
CA PHE A 102 -14.21 -13.51 -9.87
C PHE A 102 -13.67 -12.72 -11.07
N GLN A 103 -13.09 -11.59 -10.77
CA GLN A 103 -12.39 -10.75 -11.74
C GLN A 103 -10.90 -10.78 -11.41
N PRO A 104 -10.11 -11.62 -12.08
CA PRO A 104 -8.66 -11.63 -11.92
C PRO A 104 -8.05 -10.31 -12.35
N VAL A 105 -7.10 -9.83 -11.56
CA VAL A 105 -6.31 -8.64 -11.89
C VAL A 105 -5.02 -9.12 -12.54
N ILE A 106 -4.91 -8.90 -13.84
CA ILE A 106 -3.71 -9.22 -14.59
C ILE A 106 -2.78 -8.01 -14.52
N SER A 107 -1.55 -8.22 -14.07
CA SER A 107 -0.53 -7.20 -14.10
C SER A 107 0.83 -7.84 -14.31
N GLU A 108 1.56 -7.34 -15.29
CA GLU A 108 2.98 -7.58 -15.37
C GLU A 108 3.72 -6.73 -14.34
N PHE A 109 4.82 -7.25 -13.83
CA PHE A 109 5.70 -6.55 -12.93
C PHE A 109 7.14 -7.02 -13.06
N PHE A 110 8.08 -6.17 -12.67
CA PHE A 110 9.48 -6.50 -12.52
C PHE A 110 9.79 -6.54 -11.02
N HIS A 111 10.34 -7.64 -10.54
CA HIS A 111 10.63 -7.83 -9.13
C HIS A 111 12.12 -7.60 -8.85
N LEU A 112 12.42 -6.49 -8.23
CA LEU A 112 13.78 -6.09 -7.85
C LEU A 112 14.18 -6.62 -6.46
N GLY A 113 13.21 -6.89 -5.60
CA GLY A 113 13.45 -7.20 -4.19
C GLY A 113 13.78 -5.97 -3.33
N THR A 114 13.54 -6.08 -2.03
CA THR A 114 13.73 -4.98 -1.08
C THR A 114 15.20 -4.55 -0.98
N ASP A 115 16.12 -5.49 -1.04
CA ASP A 115 17.56 -5.21 -0.87
C ASP A 115 18.11 -4.42 -2.06
N GLN A 116 17.75 -4.78 -3.29
CA GLN A 116 18.15 -4.01 -4.47
C GLN A 116 17.51 -2.62 -4.50
N LEU A 117 16.27 -2.48 -4.05
CA LEU A 117 15.60 -1.18 -4.01
C LEU A 117 16.34 -0.17 -3.10
N LYS A 118 16.94 -0.64 -2.01
CA LYS A 118 17.79 0.21 -1.16
C LYS A 118 19.02 0.72 -1.90
N GLN A 119 19.71 -0.17 -2.61
CA GLN A 119 20.88 0.19 -3.40
C GLN A 119 20.53 1.16 -4.52
N ILE A 120 19.41 0.94 -5.20
CA ILE A 120 18.90 1.83 -6.24
C ILE A 120 18.68 3.25 -5.71
N LEU A 121 18.00 3.38 -4.57
CA LEU A 121 17.75 4.69 -3.96
C LEU A 121 19.02 5.41 -3.57
N TYR A 122 19.99 4.67 -3.05
CA TYR A 122 21.30 5.23 -2.77
C TYR A 122 22.00 5.73 -4.04
N THR A 123 22.03 4.91 -5.10
CA THR A 123 22.61 5.28 -6.38
C THR A 123 21.94 6.52 -6.99
N ILE A 124 20.62 6.61 -6.90
CA ILE A 124 19.86 7.80 -7.36
C ILE A 124 20.24 9.03 -6.54
N TYR A 125 20.33 8.92 -5.21
CA TYR A 125 20.73 10.03 -4.36
C TYR A 125 22.14 10.52 -4.70
N GLU A 126 23.12 9.59 -4.85
CA GLU A 126 24.50 9.92 -5.20
C GLU A 126 24.60 10.66 -6.56
N ASP A 127 23.76 10.27 -7.53
CA ASP A 127 23.65 10.96 -8.82
C ASP A 127 23.07 12.38 -8.65
N LEU A 128 21.91 12.49 -8.00
CA LEU A 128 21.19 13.75 -7.86
C LEU A 128 21.95 14.81 -7.03
N LYS A 129 22.71 14.42 -6.02
CA LYS A 129 23.49 15.37 -5.21
C LYS A 129 24.66 16.02 -5.97
N THR A 130 25.00 15.52 -7.16
CA THR A 130 26.04 16.15 -8.02
C THR A 130 25.55 17.39 -8.72
N TYR A 131 24.24 17.58 -8.80
CA TYR A 131 23.63 18.75 -9.44
C TYR A 131 23.68 19.96 -8.50
N LYS A 132 24.28 21.07 -8.95
CA LYS A 132 24.50 22.28 -8.13
C LYS A 132 23.22 22.98 -7.67
N ASN A 133 22.14 22.78 -8.40
CA ASN A 133 20.82 23.37 -8.14
C ASN A 133 19.92 22.48 -7.26
N ILE A 134 20.42 21.32 -6.78
CA ILE A 134 19.65 20.39 -5.93
C ILE A 134 20.28 20.35 -4.53
N HIS A 135 19.50 20.69 -3.52
CA HIS A 135 19.93 20.78 -2.12
C HIS A 135 19.13 19.81 -1.27
N PHE A 136 19.80 18.83 -0.67
CA PHE A 136 19.15 17.85 0.22
C PHE A 136 19.26 18.30 1.68
N HIS A 137 18.13 18.31 2.39
CA HIS A 137 18.00 18.67 3.78
C HIS A 137 17.47 17.45 4.56
N PHE A 138 18.39 16.59 5.02
CA PHE A 138 18.06 15.47 5.88
C PHE A 138 17.85 15.91 7.33
N ASN A 139 17.18 15.06 8.13
CA ASN A 139 16.81 15.35 9.52
C ASN A 139 15.96 16.63 9.64
N GLN A 140 15.24 16.98 8.57
CA GLN A 140 14.37 18.14 8.51
C GLN A 140 12.91 17.70 8.38
N ASN A 141 12.18 17.78 9.49
CA ASN A 141 10.76 17.43 9.53
C ASN A 141 9.91 18.69 9.31
N ILE A 142 9.26 18.76 8.16
CA ILE A 142 8.28 19.81 7.90
C ILE A 142 6.97 19.40 8.58
N GLN A 143 6.51 20.24 9.52
CA GLN A 143 5.31 20.00 10.33
C GLN A 143 4.16 20.94 9.98
N ASP A 144 4.47 22.11 9.44
CA ASP A 144 3.48 23.13 9.07
C ASP A 144 3.85 23.81 7.76
N LEU A 145 2.86 24.32 7.06
CA LEU A 145 3.01 25.17 5.90
C LEU A 145 1.91 26.22 5.83
N GLU A 146 2.24 27.35 5.26
CA GLU A 146 1.32 28.45 5.00
C GLU A 146 1.33 28.81 3.52
N VAL A 147 0.15 28.88 2.92
CA VAL A 147 0.00 29.24 1.50
C VAL A 147 -0.38 30.71 1.42
N LEU A 148 0.48 31.50 0.78
CA LEU A 148 0.28 32.92 0.50
C LEU A 148 0.24 33.13 -1.02
N PRO A 149 -0.30 34.26 -1.52
CA PRO A 149 -0.26 34.54 -2.93
C PRO A 149 1.17 34.53 -3.50
N GLY A 150 1.44 33.60 -4.43
CA GLY A 150 2.73 33.47 -5.11
C GLY A 150 3.86 32.82 -4.29
N LYS A 151 3.58 32.30 -3.09
CA LYS A 151 4.59 31.58 -2.28
C LYS A 151 3.99 30.68 -1.22
N VAL A 152 4.75 29.69 -0.81
CA VAL A 152 4.45 28.80 0.31
C VAL A 152 5.57 28.90 1.35
N ILE A 153 5.22 29.09 2.63
CA ILE A 153 6.18 29.17 3.74
C ILE A 153 6.18 27.81 4.47
N LEU A 154 7.36 27.25 4.70
CA LEU A 154 7.55 26.03 5.46
C LEU A 154 8.04 26.31 6.87
N ASN A 155 7.43 25.70 7.89
CA ASN A 155 7.77 25.82 9.32
C ASN A 155 7.93 27.27 9.80
N LYS A 156 7.28 28.25 9.16
CA LYS A 156 7.32 29.69 9.42
C LYS A 156 8.66 30.43 9.08
N ASP A 157 9.61 29.74 8.47
CA ASP A 157 10.96 30.30 8.27
C ASP A 157 11.27 30.54 6.79
N ASP A 158 11.10 29.52 5.93
CA ASP A 158 11.55 29.53 4.55
C ASP A 158 10.41 29.66 3.54
N ALA A 159 10.50 30.60 2.62
CA ALA A 159 9.55 30.83 1.55
C ALA A 159 10.02 30.24 0.21
N TYR A 160 9.11 29.52 -0.47
CA TYR A 160 9.33 28.88 -1.77
C TYR A 160 8.26 29.32 -2.78
N ASP A 161 8.64 29.43 -4.04
CA ASP A 161 7.71 29.77 -5.12
C ASP A 161 6.73 28.62 -5.37
N LYS A 162 7.20 27.37 -5.22
CA LYS A 162 6.38 26.16 -5.35
C LYS A 162 6.76 25.16 -4.27
N VAL A 163 5.76 24.47 -3.74
CA VAL A 163 5.95 23.35 -2.81
C VAL A 163 5.27 22.09 -3.31
N VAL A 164 6.00 20.99 -3.36
CA VAL A 164 5.53 19.67 -3.76
C VAL A 164 5.56 18.73 -2.56
N VAL A 165 4.40 18.29 -2.13
CA VAL A 165 4.24 17.34 -1.01
C VAL A 165 4.32 15.92 -1.56
N ALA A 166 5.41 15.21 -1.23
CA ALA A 166 5.73 13.86 -1.72
C ALA A 166 6.00 12.88 -0.56
N VAL A 167 5.31 13.04 0.57
CA VAL A 167 5.56 12.34 1.84
C VAL A 167 5.09 10.87 1.87
N GLY A 168 4.46 10.39 0.80
CA GLY A 168 3.93 9.03 0.74
C GLY A 168 2.90 8.73 1.83
N ARG A 169 2.57 7.44 2.03
CA ARG A 169 1.60 7.02 3.06
C ARG A 169 2.07 7.26 4.49
N SER A 170 3.37 7.18 4.73
CA SER A 170 3.95 7.42 6.06
C SER A 170 3.79 8.87 6.55
N GLY A 171 3.51 9.81 5.64
CA GLY A 171 3.24 11.21 5.93
C GLY A 171 1.80 11.53 6.31
N HIS A 172 0.95 10.55 6.59
CA HIS A 172 -0.49 10.73 6.85
C HIS A 172 -0.80 11.76 7.94
N LYS A 173 0.02 11.85 9.00
CA LYS A 173 -0.17 12.84 10.06
C LYS A 173 0.02 14.27 9.53
N PHE A 174 1.05 14.50 8.72
CA PHE A 174 1.27 15.79 8.07
C PHE A 174 0.16 16.13 7.07
N ILE A 175 -0.28 15.16 6.26
CA ILE A 175 -1.44 15.35 5.37
C ILE A 175 -2.70 15.70 6.16
N LYS A 176 -2.95 15.07 7.31
CA LYS A 176 -4.08 15.42 8.19
C LYS A 176 -3.99 16.87 8.69
N THR A 177 -2.79 17.36 9.04
CA THR A 177 -2.57 18.76 9.40
C THR A 177 -2.93 19.69 8.25
N ILE A 178 -2.50 19.37 7.02
CA ILE A 178 -2.83 20.15 5.81
C ILE A 178 -4.35 20.15 5.55
N ILE A 179 -5.00 19.01 5.62
CA ILE A 179 -6.46 18.90 5.42
C ILE A 179 -7.24 19.69 6.47
N ASN A 180 -6.81 19.65 7.72
CA ASN A 180 -7.47 20.46 8.77
C ASN A 180 -7.34 21.97 8.52
N LYS A 181 -6.25 22.40 7.90
CA LYS A 181 -5.98 23.82 7.57
C LYS A 181 -6.66 24.24 6.27
N PHE A 182 -6.75 23.32 5.31
CA PHE A 182 -7.28 23.55 3.96
C PHE A 182 -8.23 22.39 3.56
N PRO A 183 -9.43 22.27 4.18
CA PRO A 183 -10.34 21.16 3.93
C PRO A 183 -10.82 21.09 2.48
N GLU A 184 -10.79 22.19 1.76
CA GLU A 184 -11.16 22.30 0.34
C GLU A 184 -10.24 21.53 -0.62
N VAL A 185 -9.05 21.10 -0.16
CA VAL A 185 -8.16 20.28 -1.00
C VAL A 185 -8.66 18.84 -1.13
N VAL A 186 -9.55 18.36 -0.24
CA VAL A 186 -10.07 17.00 -0.30
C VAL A 186 -11.15 16.88 -1.37
N THR A 187 -10.94 16.01 -2.35
CA THR A 187 -11.90 15.74 -3.43
C THR A 187 -12.68 14.44 -3.26
N ASP A 188 -12.06 13.41 -2.73
CA ASP A 188 -12.73 12.14 -2.42
C ASP A 188 -12.03 11.47 -1.23
N ASN A 189 -12.82 11.07 -0.24
CA ASN A 189 -12.34 10.31 0.90
C ASN A 189 -13.51 9.48 1.44
N THR A 190 -13.83 8.41 0.78
CA THR A 190 -15.03 7.65 1.12
C THR A 190 -14.78 6.16 1.25
N LYS A 191 -13.54 5.67 1.05
CA LYS A 191 -13.25 4.23 0.99
C LYS A 191 -12.25 3.80 2.04
N VAL A 192 -12.52 2.64 2.64
CA VAL A 192 -11.56 1.87 3.44
C VAL A 192 -11.73 0.40 3.11
N ASP A 193 -10.63 -0.33 3.00
CA ASP A 193 -10.65 -1.78 2.88
C ASP A 193 -10.41 -2.41 4.26
N MET A 194 -11.33 -3.27 4.68
CA MET A 194 -11.24 -3.97 5.96
C MET A 194 -11.49 -5.46 5.76
N GLY A 195 -10.75 -6.26 6.49
CA GLY A 195 -10.89 -7.70 6.42
C GLY A 195 -9.89 -8.44 7.28
N ILE A 196 -9.42 -9.54 6.76
CA ILE A 196 -8.59 -10.50 7.46
C ILE A 196 -7.30 -10.79 6.68
N ARG A 197 -6.26 -11.23 7.39
CA ARG A 197 -5.19 -12.05 6.85
C ARG A 197 -5.64 -13.50 6.94
N PHE A 198 -5.63 -14.20 5.82
CA PHE A 198 -6.00 -15.60 5.71
C PHE A 198 -4.74 -16.43 5.55
N GLU A 199 -4.59 -17.48 6.36
CA GLU A 199 -3.42 -18.34 6.34
C GLU A 199 -3.85 -19.81 6.22
N LEU A 200 -3.17 -20.55 5.36
CA LEU A 200 -3.46 -21.95 5.07
C LEU A 200 -2.19 -22.70 4.65
N PRO A 201 -2.17 -24.04 4.74
CA PRO A 201 -1.03 -24.85 4.30
C PRO A 201 -0.69 -24.65 2.83
N ASN A 202 0.61 -24.58 2.48
CA ASN A 202 1.12 -24.33 1.15
C ASN A 202 0.50 -25.24 0.09
N HIS A 203 0.37 -26.54 0.37
CA HIS A 203 -0.12 -27.54 -0.59
C HIS A 203 -1.54 -27.28 -1.10
N ILE A 204 -2.36 -26.49 -0.40
CA ILE A 204 -3.72 -26.13 -0.84
C ILE A 204 -3.67 -25.17 -2.03
N VAL A 205 -2.65 -24.30 -2.08
CA VAL A 205 -2.52 -23.23 -3.07
C VAL A 205 -1.24 -23.32 -3.88
N GLU A 206 -0.54 -24.46 -3.85
CA GLU A 206 0.74 -24.65 -4.52
C GLU A 206 0.62 -24.43 -6.02
N GLU A 207 -0.28 -25.15 -6.70
CA GLU A 207 -0.55 -24.98 -8.13
C GLU A 207 -0.94 -23.52 -8.47
N LEU A 208 -1.74 -22.89 -7.60
CA LEU A 208 -2.13 -21.49 -7.79
C LEU A 208 -0.94 -20.55 -7.68
N ASN A 209 -0.05 -20.79 -6.73
CA ASN A 209 1.14 -19.97 -6.49
C ASN A 209 2.21 -20.15 -7.58
N GLU A 210 2.34 -21.36 -8.14
CA GLU A 210 3.21 -21.64 -9.28
C GLU A 210 2.76 -20.90 -10.53
N GLU A 211 1.45 -20.87 -10.77
CA GLU A 211 0.86 -20.18 -11.92
C GLU A 211 0.76 -18.66 -11.74
N MET A 212 0.62 -18.21 -10.48
CA MET A 212 0.35 -16.81 -10.14
C MET A 212 1.04 -16.42 -8.85
N TYR A 213 2.25 -15.89 -8.96
CA TYR A 213 2.99 -15.43 -7.79
C TYR A 213 2.21 -14.38 -6.98
N GLU A 214 1.58 -13.43 -7.63
CA GLU A 214 0.73 -12.41 -7.00
C GLU A 214 -0.75 -12.68 -7.28
N PHE A 215 -1.32 -13.61 -6.53
CA PHE A 215 -2.73 -13.95 -6.64
C PHE A 215 -3.63 -12.79 -6.23
N LYS A 216 -4.24 -12.14 -7.21
CA LYS A 216 -5.15 -11.01 -6.98
C LYS A 216 -6.44 -11.15 -7.77
N VAL A 217 -7.53 -11.28 -7.06
CA VAL A 217 -8.89 -11.36 -7.63
C VAL A 217 -9.84 -10.43 -6.91
N LYS A 218 -10.82 -9.91 -7.64
CA LYS A 218 -11.95 -9.14 -7.12
C LYS A 218 -13.22 -9.99 -7.27
N TYR A 219 -14.11 -9.88 -6.30
CA TYR A 219 -15.39 -10.60 -6.28
C TYR A 219 -16.48 -9.71 -5.68
N LYS A 220 -17.63 -9.62 -6.36
CA LYS A 220 -18.81 -8.94 -5.81
C LYS A 220 -19.60 -9.92 -4.96
N SER A 221 -19.53 -9.77 -3.65
CA SER A 221 -20.22 -10.65 -2.70
C SER A 221 -21.73 -10.52 -2.79
N LYS A 222 -22.46 -11.51 -2.28
CA LYS A 222 -23.92 -11.49 -2.16
C LYS A 222 -24.45 -10.31 -1.34
N THR A 223 -23.65 -9.74 -0.47
CA THR A 223 -24.00 -8.55 0.31
C THR A 223 -23.89 -7.24 -0.49
N GLY A 224 -23.33 -7.33 -1.72
CA GLY A 224 -23.09 -6.21 -2.62
C GLY A 224 -21.74 -5.50 -2.44
N TYR A 225 -20.93 -5.89 -1.44
CA TYR A 225 -19.58 -5.36 -1.29
C TYR A 225 -18.60 -6.03 -2.26
N MET A 226 -17.64 -5.25 -2.74
CA MET A 226 -16.46 -5.79 -3.42
C MET A 226 -15.51 -6.37 -2.39
N VAL A 227 -15.11 -7.62 -2.60
CA VAL A 227 -14.08 -8.32 -1.85
C VAL A 227 -12.91 -8.62 -2.76
N ARG A 228 -11.70 -8.52 -2.26
CA ARG A 228 -10.50 -8.80 -3.05
C ARG A 228 -9.43 -9.50 -2.23
N THR A 229 -8.59 -10.29 -2.89
CA THR A 229 -7.32 -10.71 -2.31
C THR A 229 -6.29 -9.59 -2.44
N PHE A 230 -5.34 -9.57 -1.53
CA PHE A 230 -4.25 -8.61 -1.52
C PHE A 230 -3.00 -9.20 -0.90
N CYS A 231 -1.82 -8.86 -1.44
CA CYS A 231 -0.51 -9.22 -0.89
C CYS A 231 -0.40 -10.72 -0.60
N ASN A 232 -0.34 -11.53 -1.65
CA ASN A 232 -0.09 -12.97 -1.53
C ASN A 232 1.37 -13.24 -1.14
N ASN A 233 1.58 -14.08 -0.14
CA ASN A 233 2.89 -14.45 0.38
C ASN A 233 3.02 -15.98 0.42
N PRO A 234 3.42 -16.62 -0.68
CA PRO A 234 3.71 -18.05 -0.71
C PRO A 234 4.83 -18.40 0.26
N SER A 235 4.61 -19.41 1.11
CA SER A 235 5.54 -19.81 2.17
C SER A 235 6.00 -18.64 3.06
N GLY A 236 5.10 -17.68 3.27
CA GLY A 236 5.38 -16.44 4.01
C GLY A 236 4.94 -16.51 5.46
N PHE A 237 5.09 -15.39 6.15
CA PHE A 237 4.78 -15.24 7.56
C PHE A 237 3.71 -14.17 7.76
N VAL A 238 2.81 -14.39 8.70
CA VAL A 238 1.92 -13.34 9.20
C VAL A 238 2.68 -12.51 10.21
N VAL A 239 2.53 -11.19 10.16
CA VAL A 239 3.19 -10.24 11.05
C VAL A 239 2.21 -9.18 11.53
N THR A 240 2.50 -8.57 12.69
CA THR A 240 1.78 -7.39 13.14
C THR A 240 2.36 -6.10 12.52
N GLU A 241 1.49 -5.16 12.23
CA GLU A 241 1.84 -3.81 11.78
C GLU A 241 1.33 -2.80 12.81
N ASN A 242 2.25 -2.06 13.44
CA ASN A 242 1.95 -1.15 14.54
C ASN A 242 1.81 0.29 14.04
N TYR A 243 0.66 0.90 14.29
CA TYR A 243 0.33 2.28 13.91
C TYR A 243 0.45 3.28 15.09
N GLY A 244 1.00 2.85 16.24
CA GLY A 244 1.12 3.67 17.44
C GLY A 244 -0.06 3.44 18.38
N ASP A 245 -1.26 3.80 17.99
CA ASP A 245 -2.47 3.69 18.81
C ASP A 245 -3.11 2.30 18.71
N PHE A 246 -2.92 1.62 17.58
CA PHE A 246 -3.43 0.28 17.33
C PHE A 246 -2.47 -0.56 16.50
N ALA A 247 -2.68 -1.88 16.48
CA ALA A 247 -2.00 -2.85 15.62
C ALA A 247 -3.00 -3.53 14.68
N THR A 248 -2.51 -3.85 13.49
CA THR A 248 -3.19 -4.65 12.47
C THR A 248 -2.30 -5.82 12.06
N VAL A 249 -2.81 -6.71 11.21
CA VAL A 249 -1.99 -7.76 10.60
C VAL A 249 -1.54 -7.38 9.20
N ASN A 250 -0.43 -7.97 8.77
CA ASN A 250 0.07 -7.95 7.42
C ASN A 250 0.77 -9.29 7.10
N GLY A 251 1.21 -9.49 5.87
CA GLY A 251 2.00 -10.65 5.47
C GLY A 251 3.41 -10.24 5.05
N HIS A 252 4.35 -11.14 5.26
CA HIS A 252 5.75 -10.94 4.90
C HIS A 252 6.31 -12.16 4.18
N SER A 253 7.05 -11.94 3.12
CA SER A 253 7.78 -12.99 2.41
C SER A 253 9.28 -12.76 2.58
N LYS A 254 9.96 -13.75 3.18
CA LYS A 254 11.42 -13.73 3.33
C LYS A 254 12.06 -14.53 2.19
N LEU A 255 13.23 -14.13 1.71
CA LEU A 255 13.92 -14.82 0.63
C LEU A 255 14.49 -16.17 1.09
N LYS A 256 15.14 -16.20 2.26
CA LYS A 256 15.87 -17.37 2.76
C LYS A 256 15.08 -18.28 3.69
N GLU A 257 14.10 -17.75 4.39
CA GLU A 257 13.29 -18.48 5.36
C GLU A 257 11.88 -18.68 4.82
N LYS A 258 11.43 -19.90 4.78
CA LYS A 258 10.12 -20.29 4.24
C LYS A 258 9.31 -21.00 5.31
N SER A 259 8.03 -20.63 5.42
CA SER A 259 7.07 -21.33 6.27
C SER A 259 6.39 -22.47 5.52
N GLN A 260 5.62 -23.27 6.24
CA GLN A 260 4.76 -24.32 5.66
C GLN A 260 3.40 -23.77 5.19
N ASN A 261 3.16 -22.47 5.37
CA ASN A 261 1.89 -21.84 5.07
C ASN A 261 2.06 -20.72 4.02
N THR A 262 1.00 -20.53 3.24
CA THR A 262 0.78 -19.33 2.43
C THR A 262 -0.20 -18.42 3.15
N ASN A 263 -0.01 -17.11 3.05
CA ASN A 263 -0.98 -16.16 3.57
C ASN A 263 -1.27 -15.03 2.59
N PHE A 264 -2.51 -14.55 2.59
CA PHE A 264 -2.96 -13.39 1.82
C PHE A 264 -4.10 -12.67 2.54
N ALA A 265 -4.25 -11.37 2.27
CA ALA A 265 -5.39 -10.63 2.78
C ALA A 265 -6.67 -10.93 1.99
N ILE A 266 -7.81 -10.96 2.67
CA ILE A 266 -9.15 -10.91 2.07
C ILE A 266 -9.81 -9.64 2.60
N LEU A 267 -9.95 -8.64 1.73
CA LEU A 267 -10.37 -7.30 2.10
C LEU A 267 -11.72 -6.95 1.45
N THR A 268 -12.63 -6.46 2.26
CA THR A 268 -13.92 -5.92 1.83
C THR A 268 -13.82 -4.40 1.69
N THR A 269 -14.12 -3.87 0.51
CA THR A 269 -14.16 -2.43 0.28
C THR A 269 -15.44 -1.84 0.82
N VAL A 270 -15.34 -1.03 1.86
CA VAL A 270 -16.45 -0.25 2.41
C VAL A 270 -16.39 1.15 1.85
N LYS A 271 -17.45 1.58 1.18
CA LYS A 271 -17.63 2.95 0.72
C LYS A 271 -18.62 3.65 1.65
N LEU A 272 -18.13 4.69 2.32
CA LEU A 272 -18.98 5.55 3.13
C LEU A 272 -19.70 6.58 2.26
N THR A 273 -20.84 7.07 2.72
CA THR A 273 -21.65 8.08 2.03
C THR A 273 -21.90 9.23 2.99
N HIS A 274 -22.08 10.44 2.43
CA HIS A 274 -22.45 11.60 3.21
C HIS A 274 -23.56 11.26 4.26
N PRO A 275 -23.45 11.70 5.52
CA PRO A 275 -22.46 12.66 6.05
C PRO A 275 -21.14 12.04 6.51
N PHE A 276 -20.93 10.73 6.37
CA PHE A 276 -19.74 10.03 6.84
C PHE A 276 -18.62 10.15 5.81
N ASN A 277 -17.62 10.94 6.12
CA ASN A 277 -16.49 11.23 5.23
C ASN A 277 -15.12 10.97 5.87
N ASP A 278 -15.06 10.23 6.98
CA ASP A 278 -13.81 9.83 7.65
C ASP A 278 -13.61 8.31 7.64
N PRO A 279 -13.26 7.69 6.50
CA PRO A 279 -12.99 6.27 6.42
C PRO A 279 -11.73 5.86 7.20
N ILE A 280 -10.76 6.79 7.38
CA ILE A 280 -9.57 6.54 8.18
C ILE A 280 -9.96 6.43 9.65
N GLY A 281 -10.73 7.37 10.18
CA GLY A 281 -11.23 7.31 11.54
C GLY A 281 -12.11 6.08 11.78
N TYR A 282 -12.98 5.73 10.83
CA TYR A 282 -13.79 4.52 10.93
C TYR A 282 -12.94 3.24 10.96
N GLY A 283 -11.97 3.10 10.05
CA GLY A 283 -11.06 1.95 10.04
C GLY A 283 -10.20 1.85 11.30
N SER A 284 -9.68 2.99 11.79
CA SER A 284 -8.91 3.07 13.03
C SER A 284 -9.74 2.63 14.24
N HIS A 285 -10.98 3.11 14.34
CA HIS A 285 -11.89 2.71 15.42
C HIS A 285 -12.19 1.20 15.42
N ILE A 286 -12.37 0.61 14.24
CA ILE A 286 -12.52 -0.85 14.11
C ILE A 286 -11.24 -1.56 14.56
N ALA A 287 -10.04 -1.08 14.18
CA ALA A 287 -8.78 -1.67 14.63
C ALA A 287 -8.62 -1.60 16.17
N GLU A 288 -8.91 -0.45 16.75
CA GLU A 288 -8.90 -0.23 18.20
C GLU A 288 -9.86 -1.19 18.92
N LEU A 289 -11.06 -1.44 18.36
CA LEU A 289 -12.03 -2.37 18.92
C LEU A 289 -11.48 -3.81 18.91
N PHE A 290 -10.81 -4.23 17.84
CA PHE A 290 -10.13 -5.52 17.79
C PHE A 290 -9.05 -5.62 18.86
N ASN A 291 -8.22 -4.59 19.01
CA ASN A 291 -7.14 -4.58 20.00
C ASN A 291 -7.69 -4.53 21.44
N LEU A 292 -8.81 -3.85 21.67
CA LEU A 292 -9.51 -3.88 22.97
C LEU A 292 -9.94 -5.31 23.32
N LEU A 293 -10.53 -6.04 22.36
CA LEU A 293 -10.98 -7.43 22.55
C LEU A 293 -9.82 -8.41 22.68
N ALA A 294 -8.71 -8.15 22.02
CA ALA A 294 -7.51 -8.99 22.02
C ALA A 294 -6.56 -8.71 23.20
N GLY A 295 -6.69 -7.54 23.82
CA GLY A 295 -5.75 -7.02 24.83
C GLY A 295 -4.49 -6.43 24.20
N GLU A 296 -4.21 -5.20 24.55
CA GLU A 296 -3.00 -4.41 24.25
C GLU A 296 -2.28 -4.70 22.93
N ARG A 297 -2.80 -4.16 21.81
CA ARG A 297 -2.17 -4.24 20.47
C ARG A 297 -1.97 -5.65 19.91
N LYS A 298 -2.70 -6.62 20.43
CA LYS A 298 -2.79 -7.96 19.86
C LYS A 298 -3.91 -8.03 18.84
N VAL A 299 -3.85 -9.07 18.01
CA VAL A 299 -4.89 -9.35 17.03
C VAL A 299 -5.66 -10.59 17.41
N ILE A 300 -6.84 -10.78 16.85
CA ILE A 300 -7.65 -11.99 17.07
C ILE A 300 -7.31 -13.01 16.00
N LEU A 301 -6.99 -14.22 16.44
CA LEU A 301 -6.86 -15.40 15.60
C LEU A 301 -8.08 -16.30 15.77
N GLN A 302 -8.67 -16.73 14.66
CA GLN A 302 -9.83 -17.60 14.63
C GLN A 302 -9.70 -18.65 13.51
N THR A 303 -10.21 -19.87 13.71
CA THR A 303 -10.31 -20.86 12.62
C THR A 303 -11.49 -20.54 11.71
N TYR A 304 -11.39 -20.90 10.43
CA TYR A 304 -12.45 -20.62 9.44
C TYR A 304 -13.80 -21.20 9.87
N LYS A 305 -13.84 -22.45 10.35
CA LYS A 305 -15.07 -23.03 10.87
C LYS A 305 -15.74 -22.18 11.94
N ASN A 306 -14.96 -21.75 12.94
CA ASN A 306 -15.50 -20.97 14.04
C ASN A 306 -15.95 -19.57 13.59
N PHE A 307 -15.21 -18.94 12.68
CA PHE A 307 -15.60 -17.66 12.06
C PHE A 307 -16.93 -17.79 11.31
N LYS A 308 -17.07 -18.81 10.46
CA LYS A 308 -18.29 -19.08 9.69
C LYS A 308 -19.53 -19.25 10.55
N PHE A 309 -19.39 -19.90 11.73
CA PHE A 309 -20.49 -20.15 12.65
C PHE A 309 -20.57 -19.15 13.83
N SER A 310 -19.83 -18.05 13.79
CA SER A 310 -19.76 -17.03 14.85
C SER A 310 -19.50 -17.64 16.23
N LYS A 311 -18.48 -18.50 16.30
CA LYS A 311 -18.07 -19.18 17.52
C LYS A 311 -16.64 -18.83 17.87
N ARG A 312 -16.37 -18.53 19.13
CA ARG A 312 -15.00 -18.31 19.60
C ARG A 312 -14.12 -19.53 19.36
N THR A 313 -12.94 -19.35 18.77
CA THR A 313 -11.89 -20.37 18.72
C THR A 313 -11.23 -20.49 20.10
N LYS A 314 -11.12 -21.73 20.59
CA LYS A 314 -10.47 -22.06 21.88
C LYS A 314 -9.19 -22.85 21.69
N HIS A 315 -9.09 -23.63 20.61
CA HIS A 315 -7.97 -24.50 20.29
C HIS A 315 -7.70 -24.47 18.78
N LEU A 316 -6.45 -24.69 18.42
CA LEU A 316 -6.01 -24.91 17.03
C LEU A 316 -5.70 -26.41 16.88
N TYR A 317 -5.87 -26.94 15.66
CA TYR A 317 -5.73 -28.39 15.43
C TYR A 317 -4.65 -28.72 14.40
N ARG A 318 -4.83 -28.37 13.13
CA ARG A 318 -3.99 -28.84 12.03
C ARG A 318 -3.06 -27.77 11.45
N VAL A 319 -3.41 -26.52 11.56
CA VAL A 319 -2.63 -25.41 10.99
C VAL A 319 -1.96 -24.68 12.14
N GLU A 320 -0.63 -24.62 12.10
CA GLU A 320 0.14 -23.84 13.06
C GLU A 320 0.27 -22.39 12.56
N PRO A 321 0.00 -21.41 13.44
CA PRO A 321 0.16 -20.00 13.10
C PRO A 321 1.61 -19.65 12.82
N THR A 322 1.86 -18.84 11.79
CA THR A 322 3.19 -18.25 11.57
C THR A 322 3.38 -16.92 12.28
N LEU A 323 2.30 -16.30 12.79
CA LEU A 323 2.38 -15.13 13.66
C LEU A 323 2.91 -15.51 15.05
N GLU A 324 3.79 -14.70 15.60
CA GLU A 324 4.35 -14.88 16.94
C GLU A 324 3.25 -15.01 18.00
N LYS A 325 3.40 -16.00 18.91
CA LYS A 325 2.39 -16.36 19.91
C LYS A 325 1.97 -15.22 20.83
N ASN A 326 2.84 -14.26 21.05
CA ASN A 326 2.56 -13.10 21.90
C ASN A 326 1.74 -12.03 21.20
N ASP A 327 1.58 -12.08 19.86
CA ASP A 327 0.95 -11.05 19.05
C ASP A 327 -0.54 -11.33 18.78
N TYR A 328 -1.06 -12.48 19.19
CA TYR A 328 -2.47 -12.82 18.99
C TYR A 328 -3.12 -13.45 20.22
N ILE A 329 -4.44 -13.47 20.22
CA ILE A 329 -5.27 -14.32 21.09
C ILE A 329 -6.25 -15.14 20.25
N LEU A 330 -6.64 -16.31 20.76
CA LEU A 330 -7.74 -17.08 20.18
C LEU A 330 -9.08 -16.44 20.58
N GLY A 331 -9.86 -16.03 19.60
CA GLY A 331 -11.06 -15.22 19.84
C GLY A 331 -12.19 -15.44 18.84
N ASP A 332 -13.04 -14.42 18.77
CA ASP A 332 -14.14 -14.33 17.82
C ASP A 332 -14.09 -12.98 17.08
N ILE A 333 -13.72 -13.04 15.80
CA ILE A 333 -13.59 -11.90 14.89
C ILE A 333 -14.97 -11.23 14.65
N ASN A 334 -16.05 -12.00 14.75
CA ASN A 334 -17.41 -11.47 14.52
C ASN A 334 -17.88 -10.48 15.60
N LEU A 335 -17.20 -10.41 16.75
CA LEU A 335 -17.53 -9.42 17.78
C LEU A 335 -17.14 -7.99 17.41
N ALA A 336 -16.19 -7.82 16.49
CA ALA A 336 -15.70 -6.50 16.12
C ALA A 336 -16.08 -6.10 14.68
N PHE A 337 -16.20 -7.05 13.76
CA PHE A 337 -16.62 -6.71 12.40
C PHE A 337 -18.13 -6.45 12.30
N PRO A 338 -18.52 -5.41 11.55
CA PRO A 338 -19.89 -5.31 11.06
C PRO A 338 -20.29 -6.60 10.32
N ARG A 339 -21.50 -7.11 10.63
CA ARG A 339 -22.00 -8.37 10.09
C ARG A 339 -21.81 -8.50 8.56
N ARG A 340 -22.04 -7.41 7.84
CA ARG A 340 -21.96 -7.39 6.38
C ARG A 340 -20.54 -7.62 5.85
N ILE A 341 -19.51 -7.23 6.60
CA ILE A 341 -18.10 -7.51 6.27
C ILE A 341 -17.82 -9.00 6.47
N ALA A 342 -18.19 -9.55 7.61
CA ALA A 342 -18.00 -10.97 7.90
C ALA A 342 -18.71 -11.87 6.87
N GLU A 343 -19.97 -11.58 6.55
CA GLU A 343 -20.74 -12.30 5.52
C GLU A 343 -20.12 -12.20 4.13
N SER A 344 -19.52 -11.05 3.78
CA SER A 344 -18.81 -10.86 2.50
C SER A 344 -17.55 -11.72 2.41
N ILE A 345 -16.79 -11.81 3.51
CA ILE A 345 -15.58 -12.64 3.59
C ILE A 345 -15.94 -14.12 3.49
N ILE A 346 -16.96 -14.56 4.21
CA ILE A 346 -17.44 -15.96 4.14
C ILE A 346 -17.88 -16.30 2.72
N ASP A 347 -18.70 -15.45 2.10
CA ASP A 347 -19.18 -15.65 0.73
C ASP A 347 -18.01 -15.73 -0.28
N PHE A 348 -16.99 -14.89 -0.10
CA PHE A 348 -15.77 -14.92 -0.90
C PHE A 348 -15.04 -16.25 -0.75
N ILE A 349 -14.77 -16.70 0.48
CA ILE A 349 -14.04 -17.95 0.78
C ILE A 349 -14.80 -19.16 0.20
N GLU A 350 -16.12 -19.24 0.40
CA GLU A 350 -16.95 -20.34 -0.11
C GLU A 350 -16.95 -20.41 -1.64
N ASN A 351 -16.98 -19.27 -2.33
CA ASN A 351 -16.92 -19.24 -3.78
C ASN A 351 -15.49 -19.50 -4.31
N LEU A 352 -14.47 -18.99 -3.63
CA LEU A 352 -13.08 -19.27 -3.98
C LEU A 352 -12.76 -20.78 -3.84
N ASN A 353 -13.33 -21.45 -2.85
CA ASN A 353 -13.18 -22.90 -2.67
C ASN A 353 -13.72 -23.73 -3.85
N LYS A 354 -14.62 -23.17 -4.67
CA LYS A 354 -15.09 -23.82 -5.90
C LYS A 354 -14.09 -23.78 -7.04
N VAL A 355 -13.08 -22.90 -6.94
CA VAL A 355 -11.98 -22.76 -7.91
C VAL A 355 -10.72 -23.45 -7.37
N VAL A 356 -10.43 -23.25 -6.08
CA VAL A 356 -9.28 -23.81 -5.38
C VAL A 356 -9.78 -24.63 -4.19
N PRO A 357 -9.99 -25.95 -4.37
CA PRO A 357 -10.47 -26.83 -3.30
C PRO A 357 -9.54 -26.83 -2.09
N GLY A 358 -10.12 -26.74 -0.89
CA GLY A 358 -9.38 -26.66 0.37
C GLY A 358 -9.26 -25.25 0.95
N ILE A 359 -9.60 -24.21 0.19
CA ILE A 359 -9.64 -22.83 0.71
C ILE A 359 -10.66 -22.70 1.85
N ALA A 360 -11.80 -23.39 1.80
CA ALA A 360 -12.79 -23.38 2.89
C ALA A 360 -12.58 -24.49 3.93
N ASN A 361 -11.33 -24.99 4.10
CA ASN A 361 -11.03 -25.97 5.14
C ASN A 361 -11.29 -25.37 6.53
N ASP A 362 -11.95 -26.17 7.37
CA ASP A 362 -12.37 -25.79 8.73
C ASP A 362 -11.25 -25.23 9.61
N ASP A 363 -10.03 -25.74 9.43
CA ASP A 363 -8.85 -25.42 10.27
C ASP A 363 -7.99 -24.27 9.71
N ASN A 364 -8.28 -23.72 8.52
CA ASN A 364 -7.58 -22.55 8.00
C ASN A 364 -7.73 -21.36 8.95
N LEU A 365 -6.72 -20.51 9.02
CA LEU A 365 -6.58 -19.48 10.03
C LEU A 365 -6.96 -18.08 9.49
N LEU A 366 -7.64 -17.32 10.31
CA LEU A 366 -8.02 -15.93 10.05
C LEU A 366 -7.48 -15.04 11.16
N TYR A 367 -6.74 -14.03 10.79
CA TYR A 367 -6.26 -12.97 11.69
C TYR A 367 -6.95 -11.67 11.38
N ALA A 368 -7.40 -10.96 12.40
CA ALA A 368 -8.04 -9.67 12.26
C ALA A 368 -7.61 -8.69 13.35
N PRO A 369 -7.55 -7.38 13.01
CA PRO A 369 -7.98 -6.78 11.76
C PRO A 369 -6.85 -6.66 10.73
N GLU A 370 -7.15 -6.81 9.44
CA GLU A 370 -6.32 -6.24 8.38
C GLU A 370 -7.06 -5.06 7.76
N ILE A 371 -6.43 -3.91 7.76
CA ILE A 371 -7.03 -2.67 7.25
C ILE A 371 -6.07 -2.00 6.29
N LYS A 372 -6.57 -1.64 5.11
CA LYS A 372 -5.84 -0.80 4.16
C LYS A 372 -6.51 0.55 4.08
N PHE A 373 -5.83 1.52 4.66
CA PHE A 373 -6.22 2.91 4.57
C PHE A 373 -5.86 3.45 3.19
N TYR A 374 -6.83 4.11 2.57
CA TYR A 374 -6.57 4.91 1.39
C TYR A 374 -6.27 6.34 1.83
N SER A 375 -5.26 6.95 1.22
CA SER A 375 -5.03 8.37 1.38
C SER A 375 -6.22 9.14 0.79
N ASN A 376 -6.55 10.28 1.39
CA ASN A 376 -7.52 11.19 0.81
C ASN A 376 -7.07 11.58 -0.59
N LYS A 377 -8.00 11.66 -1.54
CA LYS A 377 -7.70 12.27 -2.83
C LYS A 377 -7.63 13.78 -2.65
N LEU A 378 -6.47 14.33 -3.00
CA LEU A 378 -6.17 15.74 -2.84
C LEU A 378 -6.13 16.44 -4.19
N SER A 379 -6.84 17.57 -4.30
CA SER A 379 -6.84 18.40 -5.48
C SER A 379 -5.52 19.14 -5.65
N ASN A 380 -4.99 19.11 -6.85
CA ASN A 380 -3.87 19.94 -7.28
C ASN A 380 -4.30 21.26 -7.96
N ASP A 381 -5.61 21.54 -8.02
CA ASP A 381 -6.17 22.70 -8.68
C ASP A 381 -6.59 23.82 -7.70
N LYS A 382 -6.49 23.57 -6.38
CA LYS A 382 -6.90 24.53 -5.34
C LYS A 382 -5.85 25.61 -5.08
N PHE A 383 -4.58 25.26 -5.20
CA PHE A 383 -3.45 26.18 -5.02
C PHE A 383 -2.48 26.03 -6.19
N ASP A 384 -2.07 27.15 -6.77
CA ASP A 384 -1.08 27.15 -7.85
C ASP A 384 0.31 26.75 -7.36
N ASP A 385 0.61 27.08 -6.11
CA ASP A 385 1.95 26.99 -5.52
C ASP A 385 2.14 25.78 -4.60
N LEU A 386 1.06 25.02 -4.29
CA LEU A 386 1.10 23.80 -3.48
C LEU A 386 0.54 22.61 -4.25
N LYS A 387 1.36 21.57 -4.40
CA LYS A 387 1.01 20.35 -5.14
C LYS A 387 1.23 19.10 -4.31
N PHE A 388 0.42 18.05 -4.55
CA PHE A 388 0.47 16.76 -3.88
C PHE A 388 0.77 15.67 -4.91
N VAL A 389 1.81 14.86 -4.68
CA VAL A 389 2.22 13.81 -5.60
C VAL A 389 2.48 12.48 -4.89
N GLY A 390 2.34 11.40 -5.62
CA GLY A 390 2.55 10.05 -5.07
C GLY A 390 1.39 9.61 -4.17
N ASP A 391 1.66 8.62 -3.31
CA ASP A 391 0.64 7.96 -2.50
C ASP A 391 -0.06 8.90 -1.49
N CYS A 392 0.58 9.99 -1.07
CA CYS A 392 -0.05 10.96 -0.17
C CYS A 392 -1.16 11.77 -0.83
N SER A 393 -1.17 11.86 -2.16
CA SER A 393 -2.25 12.52 -2.92
C SER A 393 -3.52 11.68 -3.05
N GLY A 394 -3.45 10.37 -2.68
CA GLY A 394 -4.54 9.43 -2.89
C GLY A 394 -4.67 8.88 -4.33
N GLU A 395 -3.83 9.33 -5.24
CA GLU A 395 -3.92 9.03 -6.67
C GLU A 395 -3.06 7.82 -7.09
N THR A 396 -2.01 7.48 -6.33
CA THR A 396 -1.09 6.38 -6.68
C THR A 396 -0.93 5.34 -5.57
N ARG A 397 -0.43 4.16 -5.93
CA ARG A 397 -0.27 3.00 -5.04
C ARG A 397 0.98 2.15 -5.32
N SER A 398 1.73 2.43 -6.38
CA SER A 398 2.94 1.69 -6.75
C SER A 398 4.13 2.61 -7.00
N ILE A 399 5.34 2.05 -7.00
CA ILE A 399 6.58 2.81 -7.22
C ILE A 399 6.53 3.52 -8.58
N VAL A 400 6.25 2.80 -9.66
CA VAL A 400 6.22 3.36 -11.04
C VAL A 400 5.20 4.49 -11.15
N TYR A 401 3.98 4.28 -10.65
CA TYR A 401 2.92 5.29 -10.73
C TYR A 401 3.19 6.50 -9.83
N ALA A 402 3.77 6.29 -8.65
CA ALA A 402 4.19 7.40 -7.80
C ALA A 402 5.29 8.24 -8.49
N THR A 403 6.27 7.57 -9.11
CA THR A 403 7.33 8.25 -9.88
C THR A 403 6.74 9.00 -11.08
N ALA A 404 5.85 8.34 -11.84
CA ALA A 404 5.15 8.97 -12.97
C ALA A 404 4.33 10.18 -12.53
N HIS A 405 3.65 10.12 -11.39
CA HIS A 405 2.88 11.27 -10.88
C HIS A 405 3.79 12.47 -10.60
N GLY A 406 4.95 12.24 -9.96
CA GLY A 406 5.94 13.29 -9.77
C GLY A 406 6.44 13.88 -11.10
N TRP A 407 6.77 13.02 -12.06
CA TRP A 407 7.23 13.41 -13.39
C TRP A 407 6.18 14.27 -14.13
N LEU A 408 4.94 13.80 -14.20
CA LEU A 408 3.85 14.52 -14.87
C LEU A 408 3.51 15.85 -14.18
N MET A 409 3.61 15.90 -12.85
CA MET A 409 3.42 17.13 -12.10
C MET A 409 4.52 18.15 -12.41
N ALA A 410 5.76 17.70 -12.52
CA ALA A 410 6.87 18.55 -12.92
C ALA A 410 6.66 19.13 -14.34
N GLU A 411 6.21 18.32 -15.30
CA GLU A 411 5.83 18.81 -16.64
C GLU A 411 4.74 19.88 -16.59
N ARG A 412 3.73 19.67 -15.73
CA ARG A 412 2.63 20.63 -15.58
C ARG A 412 3.09 21.95 -14.96
N LEU A 413 4.00 21.91 -13.99
CA LEU A 413 4.51 23.12 -13.31
C LEU A 413 5.50 23.92 -14.15
N MET A 414 6.12 23.29 -15.16
CA MET A 414 7.10 23.94 -16.05
C MET A 414 6.46 24.53 -17.32
N ARG A 415 5.18 24.28 -17.55
CA ARG A 415 4.38 24.92 -18.62
C ARG A 415 3.84 26.25 -18.17
#